data_9c98383f70004cc89b7369bcb846b6c6
#
_entry.id   9c98383f70004cc89b7369bcb846b6c6
#
_cell.length_a   1.000
_cell.length_b   1.000
_cell.length_c   1.000
_cell.angle_alpha   90.00
_cell.angle_beta   90.00
_cell.angle_gamma   90.00
#
_symmetry.space_group_name_H-M   'P 1'
#
loop_
_entity.id
_entity.type
_entity.pdbx_description
1 polymer ?
#
loop_
_entity_poly.entity_id
_entity_poly.type
_entity_poly.pdbx_seq_one_letter_code
_entity_poly.pdbx_strand_id
1 'polypeptide(L)'
;GRQLFPLMTVEENLRLGAAFLAPGREKEGYERVYALFPRLAERRRQLAGTLSGGEQQMLAIGRALMGFPRILLVDEPSLGLSPRLAEEVLLALKEVARGGVGVLLVEQNVALSLEVAERGYVLEHGRVVLEGPAQALAQDPRVREAYLSL
;
A
#
# COMPACT_ATOMS: atom_id res chain seq x y z
N GLY A 1 -8.98 7.02 4.90
CA GLY A 1 -8.09 8.19 4.72
C GLY A 1 -6.70 7.94 5.27
N ARG A 2 -5.71 8.67 4.80
CA ARG A 2 -4.28 8.48 5.11
C ARG A 2 -3.92 8.72 6.58
N GLN A 3 -4.75 9.44 7.33
CA GLN A 3 -4.66 9.71 8.77
C GLN A 3 -3.23 10.07 9.26
N LEU A 4 -2.53 10.89 8.50
CA LEU A 4 -1.22 11.41 8.86
C LEU A 4 -1.36 12.58 9.85
N PHE A 5 -0.29 12.82 10.59
CA PHE A 5 -0.15 14.02 11.41
C PHE A 5 0.53 15.12 10.56
N PRO A 6 -0.23 16.09 10.01
CA PRO A 6 0.28 16.98 8.97
C PRO A 6 1.35 17.95 9.47
N LEU A 7 1.35 18.28 10.75
CA LEU A 7 2.31 19.19 11.40
C LEU A 7 3.56 18.45 11.93
N MET A 8 3.61 17.14 11.81
CA MET A 8 4.79 16.32 12.10
C MET A 8 5.56 16.06 10.83
N THR A 9 6.86 15.87 10.96
CA THR A 9 7.74 15.48 9.85
C THR A 9 7.44 14.04 9.38
N VAL A 10 7.98 13.67 8.23
CA VAL A 10 7.96 12.30 7.71
C VAL A 10 8.53 11.33 8.75
N GLU A 11 9.73 11.65 9.29
CA GLU A 11 10.41 10.80 10.28
C GLU A 11 9.60 10.64 11.57
N GLU A 12 8.98 11.71 12.08
CA GLU A 12 8.12 11.67 13.25
C GLU A 12 6.85 10.86 13.02
N ASN A 13 6.21 10.99 11.85
CA ASN A 13 5.08 10.15 11.47
C ASN A 13 5.46 8.67 11.44
N LEU A 14 6.61 8.32 10.85
CA LEU A 14 7.10 6.94 10.83
C LEU A 14 7.35 6.42 12.24
N ARG A 15 7.99 7.21 13.11
CA ARG A 15 8.30 6.81 14.49
C ARG A 15 7.05 6.42 15.28
N LEU A 16 5.91 7.05 15.01
CA LEU A 16 4.65 6.69 15.67
C LEU A 16 4.24 5.23 15.35
N GLY A 17 4.57 4.72 14.17
CA GLY A 17 4.32 3.32 13.81
C GLY A 17 5.16 2.32 14.62
N ALA A 18 6.28 2.78 15.18
CA ALA A 18 7.16 1.97 16.01
C ALA A 18 6.88 2.08 17.52
N ALA A 19 5.85 2.83 17.94
CA ALA A 19 5.60 3.17 19.34
C ALA A 19 5.46 1.98 20.29
N PHE A 20 5.10 0.81 19.77
CA PHE A 20 4.93 -0.42 20.56
C PHE A 20 6.06 -1.45 20.36
N LEU A 21 7.13 -1.08 19.68
CA LEU A 21 8.27 -1.95 19.47
C LEU A 21 9.21 -1.97 20.66
N ALA A 22 9.97 -3.06 20.78
CA ALA A 22 11.11 -3.11 21.69
C ALA A 22 12.15 -2.05 21.31
N PRO A 23 12.84 -1.42 22.29
CA PRO A 23 13.89 -0.44 22.03
C PRO A 23 14.93 -0.96 21.02
N GLY A 24 15.35 -0.10 20.09
CA GLY A 24 16.40 -0.41 19.11
C GLY A 24 15.91 -0.94 17.77
N ARG A 25 14.64 -1.33 17.63
CA ARG A 25 14.10 -1.79 16.34
C ARG A 25 13.69 -0.67 15.39
N GLU A 26 13.60 0.57 15.86
CA GLU A 26 13.24 1.71 15.03
C GLU A 26 14.18 1.89 13.83
N LYS A 27 15.49 1.71 14.04
CA LYS A 27 16.48 1.84 12.96
C LYS A 27 16.22 0.87 11.81
N GLU A 28 15.96 -0.40 12.12
CA GLU A 28 15.60 -1.43 11.14
C GLU A 28 14.32 -1.04 10.38
N GLY A 29 13.33 -0.49 11.09
CA GLY A 29 12.09 0.00 10.49
C GLY A 29 12.32 1.12 9.49
N TYR A 30 13.12 2.13 9.84
CA TYR A 30 13.49 3.22 8.93
C TYR A 30 14.24 2.69 7.70
N GLU A 31 15.24 1.83 7.88
CA GLU A 31 16.01 1.25 6.78
C GLU A 31 15.09 0.53 5.79
N ARG A 32 14.14 -0.28 6.29
CA ARG A 32 13.14 -0.97 5.50
C ARG A 32 12.23 -0.02 4.73
N VAL A 33 11.66 0.98 5.40
CA VAL A 33 10.72 1.93 4.79
C VAL A 33 11.42 2.80 3.75
N TYR A 34 12.62 3.28 4.03
CA TYR A 34 13.38 4.13 3.12
C TYR A 34 13.94 3.34 1.92
N ALA A 35 14.23 2.05 2.06
CA ALA A 35 14.55 1.20 0.92
C ALA A 35 13.34 1.01 -0.01
N LEU A 36 12.14 0.87 0.55
CA LEU A 36 10.89 0.72 -0.21
C LEU A 36 10.43 2.05 -0.84
N PHE A 37 10.61 3.17 -0.13
CA PHE A 37 10.18 4.51 -0.53
C PHE A 37 11.33 5.51 -0.40
N PRO A 38 12.31 5.54 -1.33
CA PRO A 38 13.48 6.45 -1.25
C PRO A 38 13.11 7.92 -1.13
N ARG A 39 11.98 8.33 -1.74
CA ARG A 39 11.47 9.72 -1.65
C ARG A 39 11.19 10.14 -0.21
N LEU A 40 10.79 9.23 0.66
CA LEU A 40 10.56 9.54 2.08
C LEU A 40 11.88 9.79 2.82
N ALA A 41 12.95 9.07 2.45
CA ALA A 41 14.29 9.31 2.99
C ALA A 41 14.81 10.72 2.65
N GLU A 42 14.64 11.13 1.39
CA GLU A 42 15.02 12.47 0.91
C GLU A 42 14.27 13.59 1.65
N ARG A 43 13.03 13.32 2.04
CA ARG A 43 12.08 14.27 2.66
C ARG A 43 11.84 14.02 4.16
N ARG A 44 12.71 13.27 4.83
CA ARG A 44 12.50 12.83 6.21
C ARG A 44 12.19 13.96 7.19
N ARG A 45 12.73 15.17 6.95
CA ARG A 45 12.53 16.37 7.78
C ARG A 45 11.37 17.26 7.29
N GLN A 46 10.75 16.95 6.17
CA GLN A 46 9.63 17.71 5.61
C GLN A 46 8.36 17.41 6.40
N LEU A 47 7.51 18.43 6.58
CA LEU A 47 6.19 18.25 7.20
C LEU A 47 5.28 17.39 6.32
N ALA A 48 4.63 16.40 6.90
CA ALA A 48 3.79 15.46 6.17
C ALA A 48 2.63 16.13 5.41
N GLY A 49 2.11 17.23 5.94
CA GLY A 49 1.04 17.99 5.29
C GLY A 49 1.46 18.68 3.99
N THR A 50 2.77 18.85 3.73
CA THR A 50 3.31 19.48 2.52
C THR A 50 3.72 18.48 1.43
N LEU A 51 3.58 17.19 1.70
CA LEU A 51 3.86 16.13 0.74
C LEU A 51 2.76 16.06 -0.34
N SER A 52 3.13 15.57 -1.52
CA SER A 52 2.15 15.18 -2.55
C SER A 52 1.24 14.04 -2.06
N GLY A 53 0.08 13.86 -2.70
CA GLY A 53 -0.86 12.80 -2.35
C GLY A 53 -0.24 11.40 -2.38
N GLY A 54 0.63 11.12 -3.37
CA GLY A 54 1.34 9.84 -3.46
C GLY A 54 2.36 9.64 -2.35
N GLU A 55 3.14 10.68 -2.02
CA GLU A 55 4.11 10.62 -0.92
C GLU A 55 3.41 10.47 0.44
N GLN A 56 2.25 11.11 0.63
CA GLN A 56 1.42 10.90 1.82
C GLN A 56 0.93 9.45 1.93
N GLN A 57 0.56 8.83 0.79
CA GLN A 57 0.15 7.42 0.76
C GLN A 57 1.32 6.50 1.10
N MET A 58 2.49 6.74 0.51
CA MET A 58 3.73 6.02 0.84
C MET A 58 4.08 6.16 2.33
N LEU A 59 3.92 7.36 2.90
CA LEU A 59 4.17 7.62 4.31
C LEU A 59 3.19 6.85 5.21
N ALA A 60 1.91 6.79 4.85
CA ALA A 60 0.90 6.03 5.61
C ALA A 60 1.22 4.52 5.63
N ILE A 61 1.60 3.96 4.47
CA ILE A 61 2.04 2.56 4.35
C ILE A 61 3.34 2.34 5.14
N GLY A 62 4.31 3.22 4.97
CA GLY A 62 5.59 3.18 5.68
C GLY A 62 5.41 3.18 7.20
N ARG A 63 4.54 4.04 7.71
CA ARG A 63 4.20 4.09 9.15
C ARG A 63 3.63 2.76 9.65
N ALA A 64 2.75 2.12 8.88
CA ALA A 64 2.23 0.81 9.25
C ALA A 64 3.33 -0.28 9.25
N LEU A 65 4.27 -0.21 8.30
CA LEU A 65 5.40 -1.14 8.21
C LEU A 65 6.43 -0.99 9.32
N MET A 66 6.53 0.21 9.95
CA MET A 66 7.38 0.42 11.12
C MET A 66 7.03 -0.51 12.27
N GLY A 67 5.76 -0.94 12.38
CA GLY A 67 5.30 -1.88 13.41
C GLY A 67 5.67 -3.34 13.15
N PHE A 68 6.38 -3.66 12.08
CA PHE A 68 6.70 -5.03 11.64
C PHE A 68 5.48 -5.97 11.61
N PRO A 69 4.40 -5.57 10.93
CA PRO A 69 3.18 -6.34 10.91
C PRO A 69 3.38 -7.68 10.20
N ARG A 70 2.67 -8.72 10.64
CA ARG A 70 2.55 -9.99 9.92
C ARG A 70 1.52 -9.91 8.79
N ILE A 71 0.52 -9.03 8.96
CA ILE A 71 -0.54 -8.78 7.98
C ILE A 71 -0.73 -7.27 7.87
N LEU A 72 -0.79 -6.76 6.64
CA LEU A 72 -1.06 -5.38 6.30
C LEU A 72 -2.41 -5.29 5.56
N LEU A 73 -3.32 -4.49 6.09
CA LEU A 73 -4.62 -4.20 5.46
C LEU A 73 -4.54 -2.84 4.78
N VAL A 74 -4.83 -2.78 3.49
CA VAL A 74 -4.72 -1.56 2.70
C VAL A 74 -6.00 -1.34 1.91
N ASP A 75 -6.66 -0.23 2.18
CA ASP A 75 -7.94 0.12 1.59
C ASP A 75 -7.77 1.28 0.61
N GLU A 76 -8.05 1.03 -0.67
CA GLU A 76 -8.01 1.96 -1.80
C GLU A 76 -6.73 2.84 -1.85
N PRO A 77 -5.52 2.27 -1.79
CA PRO A 77 -4.28 3.06 -1.75
C PRO A 77 -4.02 3.88 -3.01
N SER A 78 -4.60 3.50 -4.15
CA SER A 78 -4.44 4.21 -5.42
C SER A 78 -5.41 5.38 -5.60
N LEU A 79 -6.42 5.52 -4.74
CA LEU A 79 -7.47 6.52 -4.89
C LEU A 79 -6.92 7.96 -4.91
N GLY A 80 -7.25 8.69 -6.00
CA GLY A 80 -6.84 10.08 -6.18
C GLY A 80 -5.36 10.27 -6.52
N LEU A 81 -4.65 9.21 -6.89
CA LEU A 81 -3.28 9.26 -7.39
C LEU A 81 -3.25 9.30 -8.93
N SER A 82 -2.17 9.86 -9.48
CA SER A 82 -1.88 9.69 -10.91
C SER A 82 -1.61 8.20 -11.21
N PRO A 83 -1.85 7.73 -12.45
CA PRO A 83 -1.63 6.33 -12.82
C PRO A 83 -0.24 5.81 -12.46
N ARG A 84 0.80 6.61 -12.70
CA ARG A 84 2.18 6.27 -12.37
C ARG A 84 2.40 6.08 -10.86
N LEU A 85 1.83 6.97 -10.03
CA LEU A 85 1.96 6.87 -8.58
C LEU A 85 1.15 5.71 -8.00
N ALA A 86 -0.03 5.43 -8.58
CA ALA A 86 -0.83 4.28 -8.22
C ALA A 86 -0.06 2.97 -8.45
N GLU A 87 0.55 2.83 -9.64
CA GLU A 87 1.39 1.69 -9.98
C GLU A 87 2.58 1.55 -9.01
N GLU A 88 3.30 2.66 -8.74
CA GLU A 88 4.44 2.68 -7.82
C GLU A 88 4.05 2.20 -6.41
N VAL A 89 2.90 2.65 -5.89
CA VAL A 89 2.39 2.23 -4.57
C VAL A 89 2.00 0.76 -4.57
N LEU A 90 1.30 0.27 -5.60
CA LEU A 90 0.89 -1.13 -5.66
C LEU A 90 2.06 -2.09 -5.85
N LEU A 91 3.06 -1.72 -6.65
CA LEU A 91 4.31 -2.49 -6.78
C LEU A 91 5.08 -2.54 -5.45
N ALA A 92 5.10 -1.46 -4.69
CA ALA A 92 5.71 -1.47 -3.35
C ALA A 92 4.99 -2.45 -2.40
N LEU A 93 3.66 -2.54 -2.46
CA LEU A 93 2.89 -3.52 -1.68
C LEU A 93 3.21 -4.97 -2.11
N LYS A 94 3.43 -5.21 -3.40
CA LYS A 94 3.90 -6.51 -3.90
C LYS A 94 5.26 -6.89 -3.32
N GLU A 95 6.20 -5.95 -3.24
CA GLU A 95 7.51 -6.18 -2.60
C GLU A 95 7.37 -6.44 -1.09
N VAL A 96 6.45 -5.76 -0.41
CA VAL A 96 6.12 -6.03 1.01
C VAL A 96 5.63 -7.47 1.18
N ALA A 97 4.75 -7.95 0.30
CA ALA A 97 4.25 -9.32 0.32
C ALA A 97 5.36 -10.35 0.06
N ARG A 98 6.25 -10.10 -0.90
CA ARG A 98 7.43 -10.93 -1.17
C ARG A 98 8.38 -11.03 0.02
N GLY A 99 8.43 -9.98 0.84
CA GLY A 99 9.18 -9.95 2.10
C GLY A 99 8.52 -10.73 3.24
N GLY A 100 7.41 -11.46 2.99
CA GLY A 100 6.76 -12.35 3.95
C GLY A 100 5.64 -11.71 4.78
N VAL A 101 5.20 -10.48 4.45
CA VAL A 101 4.03 -9.85 5.07
C VAL A 101 2.78 -10.23 4.28
N GLY A 102 1.77 -10.77 4.94
CA GLY A 102 0.45 -10.96 4.30
C GLY A 102 -0.15 -9.59 3.95
N VAL A 103 -0.52 -9.36 2.68
CA VAL A 103 -1.16 -8.11 2.27
C VAL A 103 -2.59 -8.39 1.83
N LEU A 104 -3.56 -7.79 2.50
CA LEU A 104 -4.94 -7.72 2.03
C LEU A 104 -5.18 -6.34 1.43
N LEU A 105 -5.33 -6.30 0.11
CA LEU A 105 -5.54 -5.11 -0.69
C LEU A 105 -7.00 -5.02 -1.11
N VAL A 106 -7.66 -3.90 -0.81
CA VAL A 106 -8.95 -3.53 -1.37
C VAL A 106 -8.74 -2.42 -2.39
N GLU A 107 -9.19 -2.61 -3.61
CA GLU A 107 -9.01 -1.68 -4.73
C GLU A 107 -10.18 -1.69 -5.70
N GLN A 108 -10.44 -0.55 -6.32
CA GLN A 108 -11.39 -0.42 -7.42
C GLN A 108 -10.71 -0.58 -8.78
N ASN A 109 -9.41 -0.32 -8.87
CA ASN A 109 -8.65 -0.54 -10.10
C ASN A 109 -8.29 -2.02 -10.25
N VAL A 110 -9.19 -2.76 -10.87
CA VAL A 110 -9.09 -4.22 -11.03
C VAL A 110 -7.86 -4.60 -11.84
N ALA A 111 -7.54 -3.87 -12.92
CA ALA A 111 -6.38 -4.17 -13.77
C ALA A 111 -5.08 -4.16 -12.97
N LEU A 112 -4.78 -3.05 -12.30
CA LEU A 112 -3.57 -2.92 -11.48
C LEU A 112 -3.55 -3.90 -10.30
N SER A 113 -4.72 -4.15 -9.68
CA SER A 113 -4.81 -5.10 -8.57
C SER A 113 -4.43 -6.51 -8.97
N LEU A 114 -4.94 -6.97 -10.12
CA LEU A 114 -4.66 -8.32 -10.63
C LEU A 114 -3.20 -8.50 -11.08
N GLU A 115 -2.50 -7.42 -11.46
CA GLU A 115 -1.06 -7.45 -11.79
C GLU A 115 -0.16 -7.65 -10.56
N VAL A 116 -0.59 -7.17 -9.40
CA VAL A 116 0.23 -7.23 -8.17
C VAL A 116 -0.19 -8.35 -7.24
N ALA A 117 -1.46 -8.78 -7.27
CA ALA A 117 -2.00 -9.81 -6.40
C ALA A 117 -1.66 -11.23 -6.88
N GLU A 118 -1.57 -12.16 -5.92
CA GLU A 118 -1.48 -13.60 -6.21
C GLU A 118 -2.88 -14.22 -6.36
N ARG A 119 -3.84 -13.73 -5.56
CA ARG A 119 -5.22 -14.21 -5.52
C ARG A 119 -6.17 -13.02 -5.40
N GLY A 120 -7.34 -13.12 -6.01
CA GLY A 120 -8.38 -12.09 -5.95
C GLY A 120 -9.73 -12.64 -5.50
N TYR A 121 -10.54 -11.74 -4.95
CA TYR A 121 -11.93 -11.92 -4.59
C TYR A 121 -12.72 -10.75 -5.17
N VAL A 122 -13.67 -11.03 -6.04
CA VAL A 122 -14.56 -9.99 -6.61
C VAL A 122 -15.80 -9.91 -5.73
N LEU A 123 -16.04 -8.70 -5.18
CA LEU A 123 -17.19 -8.43 -4.33
C LEU A 123 -18.22 -7.60 -5.07
N GLU A 124 -19.46 -8.06 -5.04
CA GLU A 124 -20.64 -7.32 -5.50
C GLU A 124 -21.71 -7.32 -4.40
N HIS A 125 -22.25 -6.17 -4.08
CA HIS A 125 -23.29 -6.00 -3.05
C HIS A 125 -22.97 -6.74 -1.72
N GLY A 126 -21.71 -6.69 -1.31
CA GLY A 126 -21.22 -7.31 -0.07
C GLY A 126 -21.08 -8.84 -0.11
N ARG A 127 -21.14 -9.45 -1.28
CA ARG A 127 -20.95 -10.90 -1.48
C ARG A 127 -19.79 -11.16 -2.42
N VAL A 128 -19.01 -12.21 -2.14
CA VAL A 128 -18.00 -12.71 -3.07
C VAL A 128 -18.72 -13.43 -4.20
N VAL A 129 -18.57 -12.91 -5.43
CA VAL A 129 -19.16 -13.48 -6.65
C VAL A 129 -18.16 -14.29 -7.47
N LEU A 130 -16.87 -13.97 -7.35
CA LEU A 130 -15.77 -14.69 -8.00
C LEU A 130 -14.56 -14.71 -7.06
N GLU A 131 -13.80 -15.79 -7.12
CA GLU A 131 -12.51 -15.87 -6.45
C GLU A 131 -11.54 -16.78 -7.21
N GLY A 132 -10.25 -16.56 -7.07
CA GLY A 132 -9.25 -17.41 -7.69
C GLY A 132 -7.88 -16.78 -7.80
N PRO A 133 -6.93 -17.49 -8.43
CA PRO A 133 -5.64 -16.90 -8.80
C PRO A 133 -5.84 -15.65 -9.65
N ALA A 134 -5.04 -14.61 -9.40
CA ALA A 134 -5.19 -13.32 -10.10
C ALA A 134 -5.09 -13.47 -11.63
N GLN A 135 -4.19 -14.32 -12.12
CA GLN A 135 -4.05 -14.62 -13.56
C GLN A 135 -5.32 -15.24 -14.16
N ALA A 136 -6.00 -16.13 -13.43
CA ALA A 136 -7.24 -16.73 -13.89
C ALA A 136 -8.37 -15.71 -13.94
N LEU A 137 -8.47 -14.85 -12.90
CA LEU A 137 -9.46 -13.76 -12.86
C LEU A 137 -9.25 -12.74 -14.00
N ALA A 138 -8.00 -12.40 -14.32
CA ALA A 138 -7.67 -11.50 -15.43
C ALA A 138 -8.10 -12.03 -16.80
N GLN A 139 -8.30 -13.35 -16.95
CA GLN A 139 -8.77 -14.00 -18.16
C GLN A 139 -10.27 -14.34 -18.13
N ASP A 140 -10.93 -14.19 -16.97
CA ASP A 140 -12.37 -14.48 -16.86
C ASP A 140 -13.19 -13.47 -17.68
N PRO A 141 -14.05 -13.93 -18.62
CA PRO A 141 -14.84 -13.04 -19.47
C PRO A 141 -15.69 -12.03 -18.67
N ARG A 142 -16.24 -12.44 -17.54
CA ARG A 142 -17.07 -11.59 -16.67
C ARG A 142 -16.26 -10.45 -16.06
N VAL A 143 -15.01 -10.72 -15.63
CA VAL A 143 -14.09 -9.70 -15.11
C VAL A 143 -13.67 -8.75 -16.23
N ARG A 144 -13.37 -9.29 -17.41
CA ARG A 144 -12.97 -8.49 -18.58
C ARG A 144 -14.06 -7.55 -19.03
N GLU A 145 -15.28 -8.05 -19.17
CA GLU A 145 -16.45 -7.28 -19.63
C GLU A 145 -16.86 -6.21 -18.62
N ALA A 146 -16.88 -6.55 -17.33
CA ALA A 146 -17.35 -5.63 -16.27
C ALA A 146 -16.32 -4.59 -15.83
N TYR A 147 -15.02 -4.94 -15.83
CA TYR A 147 -14.00 -4.14 -15.14
C TYR A 147 -12.75 -3.85 -15.97
N LEU A 148 -12.50 -4.57 -17.06
CA LEU A 148 -11.31 -4.40 -17.90
C LEU A 148 -11.67 -3.90 -19.30
N SER A 149 -12.85 -3.29 -19.45
CA SER A 149 -13.39 -2.86 -20.77
C SER A 149 -12.28 -2.27 -21.66
N LEU A 150 -11.94 -3.02 -22.68
CA LEU A 150 -11.18 -2.62 -23.85
C LEU A 150 -12.15 -2.42 -25.02
#